data_437a07a98118a32c5b7de9f377e1e798
#
_entry.id   437a07a98118a32c5b7de9f377e1e798
#
_cell.length_a   1.000
_cell.length_b   1.000
_cell.length_c   1.000
_cell.angle_alpha   90.00
_cell.angle_beta   90.00
_cell.angle_gamma   90.00
#
_symmetry.space_group_name_H-M   'P 1'
#
loop_
_entity.id
_entity.type
_entity.pdbx_description
1 polymer ?
#
loop_
_entity_poly.entity_id
_entity_poly.type
_entity_poly.pdbx_seq_one_letter_code
_entity_poly.pdbx_strand_id
1 'polypeptide(L)'
;MCIRDSPSYVLGGRAMEVVFDEEELNRYMREAVQVEPDHPVLIDQYLENAVEVDVDALCDHTGAVIVGGLMEHIEPAGIHSGDSACCLPAVSLGEAALNTIREWSRSLAQTLEVRGLINLQFAVQRNTDGSEVVYIIEANPRASRTVPFVAKATGQPLARLATRLMAGETLTDIGMTSEPKPPLQSIKEAVLPFRRFPGADTVLGPEMRSTGEVMGSADSFGMAYAKAELGAGEALPTQGTVFLSTHDRDKQALVPIAARLIELGFDVTATSGTAQALANAGLKVQSVLKVHEGRPNIEDQIRSNQVQLVINTPIGRQAAHDDKYLRRAALDYAVPTVTTLAGARAAVEAISALQQEPRLSIHALQDVHAMQR
;
A
#
# COMPACT_ATOMS: atom_id res chain seq x y z
N MET A 1 22.42 -5.82 0.23
CA MET A 1 22.13 -4.92 -0.90
C MET A 1 20.89 -5.49 -1.57
N CYS A 2 19.75 -4.84 -1.44
CA CYS A 2 18.55 -5.33 -2.09
C CYS A 2 18.49 -4.74 -3.50
N ILE A 3 18.23 -5.57 -4.51
CA ILE A 3 18.16 -5.19 -5.91
C ILE A 3 16.79 -5.64 -6.42
N ARG A 4 16.14 -4.83 -7.23
CA ARG A 4 14.90 -5.18 -7.94
C ARG A 4 15.26 -5.43 -9.40
N ASP A 5 14.96 -6.61 -9.89
CA ASP A 5 15.24 -7.03 -11.26
C ASP A 5 13.97 -7.20 -12.05
N SER A 6 13.99 -6.78 -13.32
CA SER A 6 12.90 -7.01 -14.26
C SER A 6 13.42 -7.44 -15.63
N PRO A 7 12.87 -8.50 -16.23
CA PRO A 7 13.11 -8.81 -17.64
C PRO A 7 12.55 -7.69 -18.53
N SER A 8 13.16 -7.48 -19.69
CA SER A 8 12.62 -6.59 -20.71
C SER A 8 11.25 -7.09 -21.20
N TYR A 9 10.36 -6.15 -21.58
CA TYR A 9 9.05 -6.45 -22.18
C TYR A 9 8.04 -7.22 -21.31
N VAL A 10 8.19 -7.22 -19.98
CA VAL A 10 7.15 -7.74 -19.09
C VAL A 10 6.19 -6.66 -18.64
N LEU A 11 4.90 -7.02 -18.47
CA LEU A 11 3.85 -6.12 -18.00
C LEU A 11 3.35 -6.57 -16.63
N GLY A 12 2.98 -5.59 -15.79
CA GLY A 12 2.34 -5.84 -14.49
C GLY A 12 3.24 -6.53 -13.48
N GLY A 13 4.55 -6.28 -13.51
CA GLY A 13 5.52 -6.81 -12.55
C GLY A 13 5.83 -8.31 -12.71
N ARG A 14 5.36 -8.95 -13.79
CA ARG A 14 5.61 -10.37 -14.03
C ARG A 14 7.10 -10.67 -14.06
N ALA A 15 7.50 -11.73 -13.34
CA ALA A 15 8.89 -12.16 -13.21
C ALA A 15 9.85 -11.10 -12.63
N MET A 16 9.34 -10.04 -11.98
CA MET A 16 10.15 -9.13 -11.18
C MET A 16 10.43 -9.75 -9.82
N GLU A 17 11.65 -9.61 -9.33
CA GLU A 17 12.04 -10.14 -8.03
C GLU A 17 12.92 -9.14 -7.27
N VAL A 18 12.74 -9.08 -5.95
CA VAL A 18 13.66 -8.40 -5.04
C VAL A 18 14.66 -9.43 -4.54
N VAL A 19 15.94 -9.23 -4.84
CA VAL A 19 17.03 -10.11 -4.42
C VAL A 19 17.85 -9.45 -3.32
N PHE A 20 18.28 -10.23 -2.34
CA PHE A 20 18.91 -9.73 -1.13
C PHE A 20 20.43 -10.02 -1.09
N ASP A 21 20.90 -10.97 -1.90
CA ASP A 21 22.30 -11.35 -1.97
C ASP A 21 22.72 -11.76 -3.39
N GLU A 22 24.01 -12.03 -3.57
CA GLU A 22 24.60 -12.39 -4.85
C GLU A 22 24.15 -13.79 -5.33
N GLU A 23 23.85 -14.70 -4.44
CA GLU A 23 23.40 -16.05 -4.79
C GLU A 23 21.98 -15.99 -5.38
N GLU A 24 21.09 -15.24 -4.76
CA GLU A 24 19.74 -14.98 -5.27
C GLU A 24 19.80 -14.25 -6.61
N LEU A 25 20.67 -13.24 -6.77
CA LEU A 25 20.86 -12.54 -8.04
C LEU A 25 21.30 -13.51 -9.14
N ASN A 26 22.31 -14.31 -8.88
CA ASN A 26 22.84 -15.28 -9.85
C ASN A 26 21.79 -16.35 -10.22
N ARG A 27 20.97 -16.77 -9.27
CA ARG A 27 19.85 -17.67 -9.55
C ARG A 27 18.83 -16.98 -10.46
N TYR A 28 18.38 -15.77 -10.11
CA TYR A 28 17.43 -15.01 -10.88
C TYR A 28 17.91 -14.75 -12.31
N MET A 29 19.15 -14.36 -12.49
CA MET A 29 19.74 -14.13 -13.84
C MET A 29 19.68 -15.40 -14.71
N ARG A 30 19.90 -16.57 -14.13
CA ARG A 30 19.77 -17.83 -14.89
C ARG A 30 18.32 -18.13 -15.28
N GLU A 31 17.37 -17.83 -14.41
CA GLU A 31 15.92 -18.03 -14.65
C GLU A 31 15.39 -16.99 -15.63
N ALA A 32 15.76 -15.71 -15.49
CA ALA A 32 15.33 -14.62 -16.36
C ALA A 32 15.83 -14.80 -17.81
N VAL A 33 17.07 -15.23 -18.01
CA VAL A 33 17.64 -15.54 -19.33
C VAL A 33 16.90 -16.68 -20.04
N GLN A 34 16.29 -17.62 -19.29
CA GLN A 34 15.47 -18.66 -19.89
C GLN A 34 14.13 -18.11 -20.42
N VAL A 35 13.63 -16.99 -19.87
CA VAL A 35 12.36 -16.35 -20.31
C VAL A 35 12.58 -15.56 -21.60
N GLU A 36 13.68 -14.81 -21.69
CA GLU A 36 14.03 -13.99 -22.88
C GLU A 36 15.57 -13.92 -23.05
N PRO A 37 16.17 -14.89 -23.76
CA PRO A 37 17.64 -15.02 -23.86
C PRO A 37 18.33 -13.83 -24.54
N ASP A 38 17.64 -13.13 -25.42
CA ASP A 38 18.21 -12.09 -26.31
C ASP A 38 17.98 -10.66 -25.80
N HIS A 39 17.37 -10.49 -24.62
CA HIS A 39 17.04 -9.17 -24.09
C HIS A 39 17.76 -8.88 -22.78
N PRO A 40 18.22 -7.63 -22.56
CA PRO A 40 18.87 -7.25 -21.30
C PRO A 40 17.91 -7.29 -20.14
N VAL A 41 18.39 -7.66 -18.95
CA VAL A 41 17.68 -7.57 -17.68
C VAL A 41 18.03 -6.24 -17.04
N LEU A 42 17.01 -5.49 -16.61
CA LEU A 42 17.20 -4.25 -15.84
C LEU A 42 17.41 -4.60 -14.37
N ILE A 43 18.47 -4.08 -13.78
CA ILE A 43 18.81 -4.25 -12.37
C ILE A 43 18.82 -2.89 -11.71
N ASP A 44 17.88 -2.66 -10.79
CA ASP A 44 17.74 -1.41 -10.05
C ASP A 44 18.10 -1.58 -8.57
N GLN A 45 18.64 -0.52 -7.97
CA GLN A 45 18.80 -0.47 -6.52
C GLN A 45 17.41 -0.41 -5.85
N TYR A 46 17.14 -1.40 -4.98
CA TYR A 46 15.91 -1.39 -4.19
C TYR A 46 15.97 -0.33 -3.08
N LEU A 47 14.96 0.51 -3.01
CA LEU A 47 14.82 1.55 -1.99
C LEU A 47 14.05 0.97 -0.80
N GLU A 48 14.77 0.53 0.23
CA GLU A 48 14.14 -0.03 1.43
C GLU A 48 13.31 1.02 2.18
N ASN A 49 12.10 0.62 2.61
CA ASN A 49 11.17 1.44 3.37
C ASN A 49 10.80 2.78 2.70
N ALA A 50 10.95 2.89 1.39
CA ALA A 50 10.49 4.05 0.67
C ALA A 50 8.95 4.06 0.57
N VAL A 51 8.39 5.25 0.67
CA VAL A 51 6.96 5.49 0.44
C VAL A 51 6.75 5.71 -1.05
N GLU A 52 5.88 4.93 -1.66
CA GLU A 52 5.51 5.12 -3.07
C GLU A 52 4.42 6.17 -3.19
N VAL A 53 4.46 6.94 -4.27
CA VAL A 53 3.50 8.00 -4.56
C VAL A 53 3.08 7.92 -6.02
N ASP A 54 1.77 7.76 -6.25
CA ASP A 54 1.17 7.88 -7.57
C ASP A 54 0.66 9.31 -7.80
N VAL A 55 0.94 9.88 -8.97
CA VAL A 55 0.42 11.18 -9.39
C VAL A 55 -0.32 11.04 -10.71
N ASP A 56 -1.57 11.46 -10.72
CA ASP A 56 -2.32 11.65 -11.96
C ASP A 56 -2.40 13.15 -12.30
N ALA A 57 -1.92 13.55 -13.48
CA ALA A 57 -1.92 14.94 -13.93
C ALA A 57 -2.62 15.10 -15.26
N LEU A 58 -3.23 16.29 -15.45
CA LEU A 58 -3.87 16.75 -16.69
C LEU A 58 -2.97 17.73 -17.41
N CYS A 59 -2.82 17.56 -18.71
CA CYS A 59 -1.96 18.37 -19.55
C CYS A 59 -2.71 18.82 -20.81
N ASP A 60 -2.58 20.07 -21.21
CA ASP A 60 -3.14 20.58 -22.46
C ASP A 60 -2.07 20.83 -23.53
N HIS A 61 -2.52 21.21 -24.70
CA HIS A 61 -1.64 21.44 -25.86
C HIS A 61 -0.77 22.71 -25.73
N THR A 62 -1.04 23.59 -24.76
CA THR A 62 -0.22 24.79 -24.50
C THR A 62 0.96 24.50 -23.58
N GLY A 63 1.05 23.29 -23.03
CA GLY A 63 2.04 22.89 -22.03
C GLY A 63 1.65 23.24 -20.60
N ALA A 64 0.41 23.67 -20.36
CA ALA A 64 -0.10 23.83 -19.01
C ALA A 64 -0.38 22.47 -18.38
N VAL A 65 0.00 22.31 -17.10
CA VAL A 65 -0.12 21.04 -16.36
C VAL A 65 -0.73 21.29 -14.96
N ILE A 66 -1.73 20.51 -14.62
CA ILE A 66 -2.34 20.51 -13.28
C ILE A 66 -2.30 19.08 -12.73
N VAL A 67 -1.77 18.93 -11.51
CA VAL A 67 -1.87 17.69 -10.75
C VAL A 67 -3.33 17.48 -10.36
N GLY A 68 -3.93 16.38 -10.80
CA GLY A 68 -5.30 16.00 -10.49
C GLY A 68 -5.43 15.29 -9.14
N GLY A 69 -4.38 14.58 -8.74
CA GLY A 69 -4.26 13.93 -7.44
C GLY A 69 -2.87 13.38 -7.20
N LEU A 70 -2.42 13.47 -5.95
CA LEU A 70 -1.18 12.92 -5.45
C LEU A 70 -1.53 11.95 -4.32
N MET A 71 -1.32 10.66 -4.58
CA MET A 71 -1.72 9.56 -3.71
C MET A 71 -0.50 8.94 -3.06
N GLU A 72 -0.49 8.91 -1.74
CA GLU A 72 0.53 8.21 -0.96
C GLU A 72 0.11 6.75 -0.74
N HIS A 73 1.00 5.82 -1.02
CA HIS A 73 0.79 4.40 -0.74
C HIS A 73 1.03 4.09 0.74
N ILE A 74 0.20 3.22 1.28
CA ILE A 74 0.34 2.73 2.66
C ILE A 74 1.39 1.63 2.70
N GLU A 75 1.34 0.68 1.78
CA GLU A 75 2.36 -0.35 1.66
C GLU A 75 3.68 0.24 1.14
N PRO A 76 4.83 -0.34 1.57
CA PRO A 76 6.13 0.15 1.13
C PRO A 76 6.35 -0.08 -0.38
N ALA A 77 7.22 0.71 -0.98
CA ALA A 77 7.62 0.57 -2.37
C ALA A 77 8.10 -0.85 -2.68
N GLY A 78 7.72 -1.35 -3.86
CA GLY A 78 7.98 -2.73 -4.28
C GLY A 78 6.74 -3.63 -4.29
N ILE A 79 5.63 -3.19 -3.69
CA ILE A 79 4.31 -3.79 -3.88
C ILE A 79 3.65 -3.09 -5.07
N HIS A 80 2.98 -3.86 -5.94
CA HIS A 80 2.33 -3.30 -7.12
C HIS A 80 1.28 -2.24 -6.73
N SER A 81 1.30 -1.08 -7.40
CA SER A 81 0.41 0.06 -7.10
C SER A 81 -1.08 -0.28 -7.13
N GLY A 82 -1.49 -1.27 -7.94
CA GLY A 82 -2.86 -1.78 -7.96
C GLY A 82 -3.27 -2.55 -6.71
N ASP A 83 -2.30 -3.11 -5.98
CA ASP A 83 -2.51 -3.94 -4.78
C ASP A 83 -2.28 -3.15 -3.47
N SER A 84 -1.60 -2.01 -3.55
CA SER A 84 -1.38 -1.13 -2.39
C SER A 84 -2.63 -0.33 -2.06
N ALA A 85 -2.90 -0.17 -0.77
CA ALA A 85 -3.79 0.87 -0.29
C ALA A 85 -3.16 2.25 -0.55
N CYS A 86 -3.98 3.24 -0.93
CA CYS A 86 -3.50 4.58 -1.19
C CYS A 86 -4.36 5.62 -0.49
N CYS A 87 -3.75 6.66 0.08
CA CYS A 87 -4.48 7.76 0.67
C CYS A 87 -4.37 9.05 -0.16
N LEU A 88 -5.44 9.82 -0.17
CA LEU A 88 -5.57 11.13 -0.78
C LEU A 88 -6.37 12.06 0.15
N PRO A 89 -5.79 13.17 0.62
CA PRO A 89 -4.41 13.64 0.41
C PRO A 89 -3.37 12.75 1.11
N ALA A 90 -2.10 12.93 0.75
CA ALA A 90 -0.94 12.33 1.43
C ALA A 90 -0.91 12.72 2.91
N VAL A 91 -0.47 11.81 3.79
CA VAL A 91 -0.53 11.99 5.25
C VAL A 91 0.83 11.91 5.95
N SER A 92 1.80 11.19 5.40
CA SER A 92 3.08 10.95 6.08
C SER A 92 4.25 11.75 5.50
N LEU A 93 4.12 12.26 4.29
CA LEU A 93 5.18 12.96 3.57
C LEU A 93 5.24 14.45 3.90
N GLY A 94 6.46 14.98 3.96
CA GLY A 94 6.70 16.40 4.17
C GLY A 94 6.36 17.26 2.94
N GLU A 95 5.96 18.51 3.17
CA GLU A 95 5.61 19.45 2.09
C GLU A 95 6.76 19.68 1.09
N ALA A 96 8.02 19.59 1.52
CA ALA A 96 9.17 19.74 0.63
C ALA A 96 9.20 18.62 -0.43
N ALA A 97 9.00 17.36 -0.02
CA ALA A 97 8.92 16.21 -0.94
C ALA A 97 7.70 16.33 -1.86
N LEU A 98 6.53 16.67 -1.30
CA LEU A 98 5.30 16.85 -2.08
C LEU A 98 5.44 17.93 -3.15
N ASN A 99 6.10 19.04 -2.83
CA ASN A 99 6.36 20.13 -3.78
C ASN A 99 7.35 19.70 -4.87
N THR A 100 8.41 18.97 -4.50
CA THR A 100 9.34 18.38 -5.48
C THR A 100 8.61 17.44 -6.44
N ILE A 101 7.73 16.58 -5.95
CA ILE A 101 6.92 15.68 -6.77
C ILE A 101 6.03 16.47 -7.74
N ARG A 102 5.34 17.52 -7.27
CA ARG A 102 4.51 18.39 -8.13
C ARG A 102 5.33 19.09 -9.22
N GLU A 103 6.50 19.61 -8.88
CA GLU A 103 7.40 20.26 -9.81
C GLU A 103 7.92 19.29 -10.87
N TRP A 104 8.39 18.13 -10.46
CA TRP A 104 8.88 17.10 -11.39
C TRP A 104 7.75 16.56 -12.27
N SER A 105 6.55 16.41 -11.72
CA SER A 105 5.38 15.99 -12.51
C SER A 105 5.07 16.97 -13.63
N ARG A 106 5.13 18.28 -13.37
CA ARG A 106 4.93 19.32 -14.40
C ARG A 106 6.05 19.29 -15.44
N SER A 107 7.30 19.23 -15.01
CA SER A 107 8.47 19.20 -15.89
C SER A 107 8.45 17.97 -16.82
N LEU A 108 8.17 16.79 -16.27
CA LEU A 108 8.11 15.55 -17.05
C LEU A 108 6.96 15.57 -18.05
N ALA A 109 5.78 16.01 -17.64
CA ALA A 109 4.62 16.11 -18.53
C ALA A 109 4.88 17.07 -19.71
N GLN A 110 5.55 18.19 -19.46
CA GLN A 110 5.95 19.16 -20.49
C GLN A 110 7.03 18.59 -21.41
N THR A 111 8.07 17.97 -20.86
CA THR A 111 9.17 17.37 -21.64
C THR A 111 8.69 16.24 -22.56
N LEU A 112 7.69 15.47 -22.10
CA LEU A 112 7.08 14.39 -22.88
C LEU A 112 5.96 14.88 -23.79
N GLU A 113 5.68 16.19 -23.84
CA GLU A 113 4.63 16.81 -24.67
C GLU A 113 3.26 16.14 -24.50
N VAL A 114 2.92 15.76 -23.27
CA VAL A 114 1.70 15.00 -22.95
C VAL A 114 0.46 15.85 -23.22
N ARG A 115 -0.57 15.23 -23.79
CA ARG A 115 -1.92 15.79 -23.95
C ARG A 115 -2.94 14.85 -23.33
N GLY A 116 -3.73 15.34 -22.40
CA GLY A 116 -4.69 14.54 -21.64
C GLY A 116 -4.12 14.12 -20.29
N LEU A 117 -4.02 12.82 -20.01
CA LEU A 117 -3.56 12.26 -18.75
C LEU A 117 -2.14 11.72 -18.83
N ILE A 118 -1.41 11.94 -17.74
CA ILE A 118 -0.16 11.23 -17.41
C ILE A 118 -0.26 10.71 -15.99
N ASN A 119 0.19 9.48 -15.78
CA ASN A 119 0.46 8.91 -14.46
C ASN A 119 1.97 8.84 -14.24
N LEU A 120 2.39 9.28 -13.07
CA LEU A 120 3.79 9.28 -12.64
C LEU A 120 3.90 8.55 -11.32
N GLN A 121 4.91 7.69 -11.20
CA GLN A 121 5.20 6.97 -9.95
C GLN A 121 6.52 7.43 -9.39
N PHE A 122 6.48 7.79 -8.11
CA PHE A 122 7.63 8.24 -7.33
C PHE A 122 7.86 7.33 -6.14
N ALA A 123 9.09 7.30 -5.65
CA ALA A 123 9.43 6.78 -4.34
C ALA A 123 10.09 7.88 -3.51
N VAL A 124 9.70 7.97 -2.25
CA VAL A 124 10.27 8.92 -1.29
C VAL A 124 10.97 8.13 -0.20
N GLN A 125 12.29 8.24 -0.14
CA GLN A 125 13.09 7.59 0.90
C GLN A 125 13.37 8.58 2.02
N ARG A 126 13.08 8.17 3.25
CA ARG A 126 13.38 8.96 4.45
C ARG A 126 14.73 8.50 5.01
N ASN A 127 15.66 9.43 5.09
CA ASN A 127 16.97 9.22 5.68
C ASN A 127 16.92 9.21 7.21
N THR A 128 17.99 8.73 7.84
CA THR A 128 18.13 8.69 9.31
C THR A 128 18.14 10.07 9.98
N ASP A 129 18.49 11.11 9.25
CA ASP A 129 18.46 12.52 9.70
C ASP A 129 17.08 13.17 9.54
N GLY A 130 16.09 12.41 9.01
CA GLY A 130 14.74 12.89 8.76
C GLY A 130 14.55 13.59 7.42
N SER A 131 15.60 13.77 6.61
CA SER A 131 15.46 14.30 5.25
C SER A 131 14.78 13.32 4.33
N GLU A 132 14.03 13.83 3.35
CA GLU A 132 13.31 13.04 2.35
C GLU A 132 13.94 13.24 0.97
N VAL A 133 14.23 12.12 0.29
CA VAL A 133 14.79 12.13 -1.07
C VAL A 133 13.75 11.52 -2.01
N VAL A 134 13.41 12.27 -3.05
CA VAL A 134 12.43 11.87 -4.07
C VAL A 134 13.13 11.18 -5.23
N TYR A 135 12.59 10.08 -5.69
CA TYR A 135 13.02 9.34 -6.88
C TYR A 135 11.83 9.20 -7.83
N ILE A 136 12.06 9.30 -9.13
CA ILE A 136 11.08 8.91 -10.14
C ILE A 136 11.25 7.41 -10.46
N ILE A 137 10.14 6.68 -10.47
CA ILE A 137 10.11 5.25 -10.82
C ILE A 137 9.75 5.10 -12.29
N GLU A 138 8.58 5.65 -12.68
CA GLU A 138 8.13 5.59 -14.07
C GLU A 138 7.20 6.74 -14.44
N ALA A 139 7.09 7.00 -15.75
CA ALA A 139 6.16 7.95 -16.35
C ALA A 139 5.31 7.24 -17.40
N ASN A 140 4.01 7.27 -17.23
CA ASN A 140 3.02 6.62 -18.08
C ASN A 140 2.11 7.68 -18.72
N PRO A 141 2.35 8.12 -20.00
CA PRO A 141 1.52 9.12 -20.69
C PRO A 141 0.18 8.51 -21.15
N ARG A 142 -0.61 8.06 -20.20
CA ARG A 142 -1.92 7.43 -20.36
C ARG A 142 -2.73 7.55 -19.07
N ALA A 143 -4.04 7.25 -19.15
CA ALA A 143 -4.86 7.09 -17.96
C ALA A 143 -4.37 5.90 -17.11
N SER A 144 -4.36 6.09 -15.80
CA SER A 144 -4.03 5.06 -14.79
C SER A 144 -5.29 4.39 -14.24
N ARG A 145 -5.09 3.36 -13.44
CA ARG A 145 -6.15 2.72 -12.65
C ARG A 145 -6.62 3.60 -11.49
N THR A 146 -5.76 4.50 -11.02
CA THR A 146 -6.08 5.41 -9.90
C THR A 146 -6.97 6.58 -10.32
N VAL A 147 -7.08 6.89 -11.61
CA VAL A 147 -7.95 7.98 -12.13
C VAL A 147 -9.40 7.91 -11.61
N PRO A 148 -10.09 6.75 -11.58
CA PRO A 148 -11.43 6.66 -11.02
C PRO A 148 -11.48 6.98 -9.51
N PHE A 149 -10.49 6.56 -8.74
CA PHE A 149 -10.36 6.88 -7.32
C PHE A 149 -10.18 8.38 -7.11
N VAL A 150 -9.19 8.99 -7.79
CA VAL A 150 -8.94 10.44 -7.70
C VAL A 150 -10.18 11.23 -8.11
N ALA A 151 -10.85 10.84 -9.20
CA ALA A 151 -12.05 11.51 -9.67
C ALA A 151 -13.20 11.47 -8.64
N LYS A 152 -13.37 10.35 -7.95
CA LYS A 152 -14.38 10.22 -6.87
C LYS A 152 -13.99 11.01 -5.63
N ALA A 153 -12.72 10.94 -5.22
CA ALA A 153 -12.24 11.63 -4.03
C ALA A 153 -12.27 13.17 -4.18
N THR A 154 -11.95 13.67 -5.37
CA THR A 154 -11.85 15.11 -5.66
C THR A 154 -13.10 15.72 -6.29
N GLY A 155 -14.08 14.92 -6.71
CA GLY A 155 -15.23 15.41 -7.47
C GLY A 155 -14.92 15.87 -8.90
N GLN A 156 -13.67 15.68 -9.37
CA GLN A 156 -13.25 16.09 -10.72
C GLN A 156 -13.28 14.90 -11.69
N PRO A 157 -14.08 14.93 -12.75
CA PRO A 157 -14.19 13.82 -13.70
C PRO A 157 -12.98 13.75 -14.64
N LEU A 158 -11.79 13.40 -14.11
CA LEU A 158 -10.49 13.50 -14.78
C LEU A 158 -10.47 12.89 -16.20
N ALA A 159 -11.06 11.69 -16.37
CA ALA A 159 -11.10 11.04 -17.67
C ALA A 159 -11.88 11.84 -18.72
N ARG A 160 -13.02 12.45 -18.33
CA ARG A 160 -13.80 13.33 -19.19
C ARG A 160 -13.04 14.62 -19.51
N LEU A 161 -12.39 15.21 -18.50
CA LEU A 161 -11.58 16.42 -18.67
C LEU A 161 -10.41 16.16 -19.60
N ALA A 162 -9.69 15.06 -19.41
CA ALA A 162 -8.60 14.64 -20.31
C ALA A 162 -9.05 14.48 -21.77
N THR A 163 -10.23 13.89 -22.00
CA THR A 163 -10.79 13.75 -23.34
C THR A 163 -11.03 15.12 -24.02
N ARG A 164 -11.51 16.12 -23.28
CA ARG A 164 -11.67 17.49 -23.76
C ARG A 164 -10.34 18.14 -24.11
N LEU A 165 -9.31 17.96 -23.26
CA LEU A 165 -7.97 18.46 -23.51
C LEU A 165 -7.35 17.81 -24.77
N MET A 166 -7.55 16.50 -24.95
CA MET A 166 -7.11 15.80 -26.18
C MET A 166 -7.87 16.27 -27.42
N ALA A 167 -9.11 16.76 -27.28
CA ALA A 167 -9.90 17.34 -28.33
C ALA A 167 -9.52 18.82 -28.67
N GLY A 168 -8.54 19.40 -27.94
CA GLY A 168 -7.98 20.71 -28.22
C GLY A 168 -8.43 21.83 -27.28
N GLU A 169 -9.26 21.55 -26.26
CA GLU A 169 -9.56 22.54 -25.21
C GLU A 169 -8.34 22.73 -24.30
N THR A 170 -8.26 23.88 -23.61
CA THR A 170 -7.23 24.17 -22.61
C THR A 170 -7.72 23.88 -21.19
N LEU A 171 -6.80 23.80 -20.23
CA LEU A 171 -7.16 23.69 -18.82
C LEU A 171 -8.03 24.84 -18.34
N THR A 172 -7.83 26.04 -18.88
CA THR A 172 -8.67 27.22 -18.60
C THR A 172 -10.07 27.03 -19.18
N ASP A 173 -10.21 26.55 -20.41
CA ASP A 173 -11.52 26.33 -21.07
C ASP A 173 -12.39 25.31 -20.31
N ILE A 174 -11.75 24.31 -19.71
CA ILE A 174 -12.45 23.29 -18.90
C ILE A 174 -12.68 23.70 -17.45
N GLY A 175 -12.18 24.87 -17.03
CA GLY A 175 -12.34 25.40 -15.66
C GLY A 175 -11.37 24.80 -14.63
N MET A 176 -10.33 24.07 -15.06
CA MET A 176 -9.29 23.56 -14.20
C MET A 176 -8.15 24.57 -14.07
N THR A 177 -8.14 25.36 -13.01
CA THR A 177 -7.14 26.42 -12.78
C THR A 177 -6.19 26.15 -11.61
N SER A 178 -6.48 25.12 -10.81
CA SER A 178 -5.67 24.72 -9.64
C SER A 178 -5.83 23.24 -9.34
N GLU A 179 -4.89 22.71 -8.55
CA GLU A 179 -4.94 21.34 -8.01
C GLU A 179 -6.21 21.16 -7.16
N PRO A 180 -7.05 20.16 -7.44
CA PRO A 180 -8.27 19.92 -6.64
C PRO A 180 -7.89 19.39 -5.26
N LYS A 181 -8.62 19.88 -4.25
CA LYS A 181 -8.45 19.40 -2.87
C LYS A 181 -9.63 18.51 -2.51
N PRO A 182 -9.39 17.25 -2.10
CA PRO A 182 -10.46 16.40 -1.62
C PRO A 182 -11.05 16.98 -0.32
N PRO A 183 -12.40 16.91 -0.12
CA PRO A 183 -13.04 17.44 1.08
C PRO A 183 -12.82 16.56 2.31
N LEU A 184 -12.51 15.29 2.09
CA LEU A 184 -12.29 14.27 3.11
C LEU A 184 -11.00 13.53 2.86
N GLN A 185 -10.49 12.86 3.88
CA GLN A 185 -9.49 11.80 3.69
C GLN A 185 -10.16 10.65 2.93
N SER A 186 -9.54 10.21 1.86
CA SER A 186 -10.03 9.10 1.04
C SER A 186 -8.96 8.03 0.92
N ILE A 187 -9.35 6.79 1.15
CA ILE A 187 -8.50 5.62 1.02
C ILE A 187 -9.02 4.75 -0.12
N LYS A 188 -8.15 4.42 -1.06
CA LYS A 188 -8.36 3.33 -2.01
C LYS A 188 -7.84 2.04 -1.36
N GLU A 189 -8.66 0.99 -1.32
CA GLU A 189 -8.22 -0.34 -0.88
C GLU A 189 -8.42 -1.35 -2.00
N ALA A 190 -7.47 -2.28 -2.12
CA ALA A 190 -7.49 -3.32 -3.15
C ALA A 190 -8.43 -4.47 -2.76
N VAL A 191 -9.19 -4.98 -3.72
CA VAL A 191 -9.97 -6.21 -3.53
C VAL A 191 -9.15 -7.40 -4.00
N LEU A 192 -8.71 -8.23 -3.05
CA LEU A 192 -7.84 -9.37 -3.26
C LEU A 192 -8.63 -10.69 -3.20
N PRO A 193 -8.75 -11.45 -4.29
CA PRO A 193 -9.62 -12.62 -4.36
C PRO A 193 -8.97 -13.89 -3.77
N PHE A 194 -8.09 -13.79 -2.79
CA PHE A 194 -7.31 -14.93 -2.27
C PHE A 194 -8.16 -16.09 -1.76
N ARG A 195 -9.36 -15.83 -1.24
CA ARG A 195 -10.29 -16.87 -0.79
C ARG A 195 -10.78 -17.76 -1.94
N ARG A 196 -10.76 -17.25 -3.19
CA ARG A 196 -11.19 -17.99 -4.39
C ARG A 196 -10.09 -18.84 -5.00
N PHE A 197 -8.84 -18.64 -4.59
CA PHE A 197 -7.67 -19.34 -5.14
C PHE A 197 -6.96 -20.16 -4.05
N PRO A 198 -7.38 -21.43 -3.85
CA PRO A 198 -6.71 -22.32 -2.90
C PRO A 198 -5.22 -22.42 -3.20
N GLY A 199 -4.39 -22.24 -2.19
CA GLY A 199 -2.93 -22.30 -2.32
C GLY A 199 -2.24 -20.99 -2.68
N ALA A 200 -2.96 -19.91 -3.05
CA ALA A 200 -2.36 -18.59 -3.17
C ALA A 200 -1.89 -18.08 -1.80
N ASP A 201 -0.75 -17.40 -1.79
CA ASP A 201 -0.26 -16.69 -0.62
C ASP A 201 -0.79 -15.25 -0.62
N THR A 202 -1.04 -14.70 0.58
CA THR A 202 -1.55 -13.34 0.75
C THR A 202 -0.44 -12.28 0.78
N VAL A 203 0.83 -12.67 0.77
CA VAL A 203 1.95 -11.73 0.67
C VAL A 203 1.93 -11.04 -0.68
N LEU A 204 1.90 -9.72 -0.64
CA LEU A 204 1.93 -8.86 -1.81
C LEU A 204 3.37 -8.66 -2.31
N GLY A 205 3.49 -8.31 -3.57
CA GLY A 205 4.77 -8.10 -4.24
C GLY A 205 4.62 -7.27 -5.51
N PRO A 206 5.61 -7.28 -6.39
CA PRO A 206 5.59 -6.46 -7.60
C PRO A 206 4.56 -6.92 -8.65
N GLU A 207 4.04 -8.13 -8.53
CA GLU A 207 3.03 -8.71 -9.43
C GLU A 207 1.62 -8.36 -8.94
N MET A 208 0.79 -7.77 -9.80
CA MET A 208 -0.59 -7.42 -9.46
C MET A 208 -1.48 -8.66 -9.25
N ARG A 209 -2.22 -8.68 -8.13
CA ARG A 209 -3.13 -9.76 -7.73
C ARG A 209 -4.56 -9.30 -7.50
N SER A 210 -4.79 -7.99 -7.34
CA SER A 210 -6.12 -7.43 -7.14
C SER A 210 -7.01 -7.57 -8.36
N THR A 211 -8.32 -7.69 -8.11
CA THR A 211 -9.36 -7.79 -9.15
C THR A 211 -10.30 -6.58 -9.18
N GLY A 212 -10.16 -5.68 -8.21
CA GLY A 212 -10.96 -4.48 -8.07
C GLY A 212 -10.44 -3.61 -6.95
N GLU A 213 -11.13 -2.51 -6.73
CA GLU A 213 -10.81 -1.55 -5.69
C GLU A 213 -12.07 -0.98 -5.06
N VAL A 214 -11.98 -0.53 -3.83
CA VAL A 214 -13.02 0.18 -3.09
C VAL A 214 -12.48 1.50 -2.57
N MET A 215 -13.36 2.40 -2.14
CA MET A 215 -13.00 3.68 -1.55
C MET A 215 -13.70 3.86 -0.21
N GLY A 216 -12.93 4.14 0.83
CA GLY A 216 -13.41 4.65 2.10
C GLY A 216 -13.10 6.14 2.21
N SER A 217 -14.07 6.95 2.69
CA SER A 217 -13.87 8.39 2.91
C SER A 217 -14.43 8.83 4.25
N ALA A 218 -13.67 9.66 4.99
CA ALA A 218 -14.03 10.19 6.29
C ALA A 218 -13.21 11.44 6.63
N ASP A 219 -13.55 12.12 7.74
CA ASP A 219 -12.80 13.28 8.23
C ASP A 219 -11.39 12.90 8.75
N SER A 220 -11.18 11.65 9.18
CA SER A 220 -9.89 11.16 9.65
C SER A 220 -9.38 10.01 8.79
N PHE A 221 -8.05 9.89 8.70
CA PHE A 221 -7.37 8.78 8.02
C PHE A 221 -7.81 7.42 8.58
N GLY A 222 -7.80 7.24 9.92
CA GLY A 222 -8.15 5.95 10.54
C GLY A 222 -9.57 5.50 10.20
N MET A 223 -10.56 6.41 10.22
CA MET A 223 -11.93 6.08 9.86
C MET A 223 -12.10 5.83 8.34
N ALA A 224 -11.38 6.57 7.50
CA ALA A 224 -11.37 6.34 6.05
C ALA A 224 -10.78 4.96 5.72
N TYR A 225 -9.67 4.59 6.39
CA TYR A 225 -9.04 3.28 6.24
C TYR A 225 -9.97 2.15 6.72
N ALA A 226 -10.60 2.30 7.91
CA ALA A 226 -11.56 1.32 8.41
C ALA A 226 -12.73 1.06 7.44
N LYS A 227 -13.25 2.13 6.80
CA LYS A 227 -14.30 2.00 5.78
C LYS A 227 -13.82 1.31 4.52
N ALA A 228 -12.58 1.58 4.10
CA ALA A 228 -11.97 0.97 2.92
C ALA A 228 -11.75 -0.54 3.14
N GLU A 229 -11.17 -0.94 4.29
CA GLU A 229 -11.00 -2.34 4.70
C GLU A 229 -12.33 -3.09 4.72
N LEU A 230 -13.35 -2.51 5.38
CA LEU A 230 -14.69 -3.10 5.40
C LEU A 230 -15.27 -3.24 3.98
N GLY A 231 -15.07 -2.25 3.13
CA GLY A 231 -15.49 -2.29 1.73
C GLY A 231 -14.76 -3.37 0.92
N ALA A 232 -13.50 -3.66 1.22
CA ALA A 232 -12.72 -4.75 0.63
C ALA A 232 -13.11 -6.14 1.17
N GLY A 233 -13.89 -6.19 2.25
CA GLY A 233 -14.35 -7.42 2.89
C GLY A 233 -13.52 -7.86 4.09
N GLU A 234 -12.64 -6.98 4.58
CA GLU A 234 -11.77 -7.21 5.73
C GLU A 234 -12.22 -6.29 6.90
N ALA A 235 -13.02 -6.85 7.81
CA ALA A 235 -13.52 -6.11 8.99
C ALA A 235 -12.46 -6.12 10.11
N LEU A 236 -11.89 -4.96 10.42
CA LEU A 236 -10.93 -4.83 11.52
C LEU A 236 -11.63 -5.04 12.88
N PRO A 237 -11.05 -5.83 13.80
CA PRO A 237 -11.62 -6.05 15.13
C PRO A 237 -11.44 -4.81 16.01
N THR A 238 -12.37 -4.61 16.94
CA THR A 238 -12.25 -3.55 17.97
C THR A 238 -11.86 -4.07 19.35
N GLN A 239 -11.75 -5.39 19.51
CA GLN A 239 -11.35 -6.07 20.76
C GLN A 239 -10.87 -7.49 20.45
N GLY A 240 -10.22 -8.13 21.40
CA GLY A 240 -9.79 -9.52 21.32
C GLY A 240 -8.27 -9.67 21.35
N THR A 241 -7.75 -10.68 20.67
CA THR A 241 -6.33 -11.00 20.64
C THR A 241 -5.73 -10.71 19.26
N VAL A 242 -4.57 -10.06 19.25
CA VAL A 242 -3.76 -9.84 18.05
C VAL A 242 -2.54 -10.76 18.10
N PHE A 243 -2.31 -11.47 17.00
CA PHE A 243 -1.08 -12.23 16.82
C PHE A 243 -0.04 -11.42 16.04
N LEU A 244 1.21 -11.41 16.55
CA LEU A 244 2.34 -10.68 15.98
C LEU A 244 3.49 -11.63 15.62
N SER A 245 3.95 -11.55 14.38
CA SER A 245 5.16 -12.26 13.92
C SER A 245 5.88 -11.41 12.88
N THR A 246 7.11 -10.98 13.19
CA THR A 246 7.90 -10.13 12.29
C THR A 246 9.31 -10.65 12.13
N HIS A 247 9.96 -10.25 11.04
CA HIS A 247 11.39 -10.48 10.85
C HIS A 247 12.22 -9.74 11.91
N ASP A 248 13.42 -10.22 12.20
CA ASP A 248 14.29 -9.68 13.27
C ASP A 248 14.60 -8.20 13.13
N ARG A 249 14.83 -7.72 11.92
CA ARG A 249 15.13 -6.30 11.63
C ARG A 249 13.96 -5.36 11.95
N ASP A 250 12.72 -5.86 11.91
CA ASP A 250 11.49 -5.07 12.07
C ASP A 250 10.97 -5.06 13.51
N LYS A 251 11.55 -5.87 14.40
CA LYS A 251 11.08 -6.02 15.78
C LYS A 251 11.05 -4.70 16.55
N GLN A 252 12.04 -3.83 16.35
CA GLN A 252 12.07 -2.51 17.02
C GLN A 252 10.94 -1.60 16.52
N ALA A 253 10.66 -1.62 15.23
CA ALA A 253 9.59 -0.83 14.64
C ALA A 253 8.18 -1.38 14.99
N LEU A 254 8.09 -2.65 15.40
CA LEU A 254 6.85 -3.28 15.89
C LEU A 254 6.50 -2.83 17.33
N VAL A 255 7.47 -2.47 18.16
CA VAL A 255 7.22 -2.12 19.58
C VAL A 255 6.14 -1.05 19.76
N PRO A 256 6.19 0.12 19.10
CA PRO A 256 5.13 1.12 19.24
C PRO A 256 3.76 0.65 18.74
N ILE A 257 3.71 -0.22 17.73
CA ILE A 257 2.47 -0.80 17.21
C ILE A 257 1.85 -1.73 18.27
N ALA A 258 2.65 -2.63 18.84
CA ALA A 258 2.22 -3.55 19.90
C ALA A 258 1.78 -2.80 21.16
N ALA A 259 2.53 -1.76 21.57
CA ALA A 259 2.17 -0.91 22.70
C ALA A 259 0.80 -0.27 22.49
N ARG A 260 0.56 0.29 21.30
CA ARG A 260 -0.71 0.92 20.99
C ARG A 260 -1.88 -0.08 20.95
N LEU A 261 -1.68 -1.29 20.45
CA LEU A 261 -2.70 -2.35 20.51
C LEU A 261 -3.06 -2.72 21.97
N ILE A 262 -2.06 -2.82 22.85
CA ILE A 262 -2.29 -3.09 24.28
C ILE A 262 -3.06 -1.93 24.94
N GLU A 263 -2.72 -0.66 24.62
CA GLU A 263 -3.46 0.52 25.10
C GLU A 263 -4.91 0.53 24.63
N LEU A 264 -5.18 0.03 23.42
CA LEU A 264 -6.52 -0.14 22.87
C LEU A 264 -7.29 -1.33 23.46
N GLY A 265 -6.67 -2.05 24.41
CA GLY A 265 -7.32 -3.14 25.17
C GLY A 265 -7.22 -4.52 24.50
N PHE A 266 -6.34 -4.71 23.53
CA PHE A 266 -6.08 -6.02 22.96
C PHE A 266 -5.13 -6.85 23.80
N ASP A 267 -5.40 -8.15 23.88
CA ASP A 267 -4.38 -9.12 24.26
C ASP A 267 -3.43 -9.34 23.08
N VAL A 268 -2.13 -9.46 23.39
CA VAL A 268 -1.10 -9.68 22.37
C VAL A 268 -0.46 -11.04 22.55
N THR A 269 -0.45 -11.84 21.50
CA THR A 269 0.29 -13.08 21.36
C THR A 269 1.30 -12.99 20.23
N ALA A 270 2.46 -13.63 20.36
CA ALA A 270 3.51 -13.54 19.35
C ALA A 270 4.36 -14.81 19.27
N THR A 271 5.05 -15.02 18.14
CA THR A 271 6.10 -16.06 18.06
C THR A 271 7.20 -15.79 19.09
N SER A 272 7.90 -16.84 19.54
CA SER A 272 8.87 -16.76 20.64
C SER A 272 9.88 -15.62 20.49
N GLY A 273 10.51 -15.47 19.32
CA GLY A 273 11.48 -14.41 19.08
C GLY A 273 10.87 -12.99 19.06
N THR A 274 9.64 -12.84 18.57
CA THR A 274 8.91 -11.57 18.58
C THR A 274 8.44 -11.26 20.02
N ALA A 275 7.88 -12.25 20.74
CA ALA A 275 7.45 -12.10 22.12
C ALA A 275 8.61 -11.67 23.04
N GLN A 276 9.78 -12.26 22.85
CA GLN A 276 10.97 -11.88 23.63
C GLN A 276 11.39 -10.43 23.36
N ALA A 277 11.38 -9.98 22.11
CA ALA A 277 11.71 -8.60 21.77
C ALA A 277 10.73 -7.59 22.39
N LEU A 278 9.44 -7.89 22.34
CA LEU A 278 8.39 -7.04 22.92
C LEU A 278 8.46 -7.06 24.47
N ALA A 279 8.72 -8.22 25.09
CA ALA A 279 8.91 -8.32 26.53
C ALA A 279 10.14 -7.55 27.01
N ASN A 280 11.24 -7.55 26.26
CA ASN A 280 12.43 -6.74 26.55
C ASN A 280 12.14 -5.23 26.48
N ALA A 281 11.14 -4.81 25.69
CA ALA A 281 10.63 -3.44 25.66
C ALA A 281 9.59 -3.14 26.78
N GLY A 282 9.34 -4.09 27.70
CA GLY A 282 8.44 -3.93 28.84
C GLY A 282 6.96 -4.21 28.52
N LEU A 283 6.64 -4.78 27.37
CA LEU A 283 5.26 -5.08 26.97
C LEU A 283 4.84 -6.47 27.46
N LYS A 284 3.58 -6.59 27.90
CA LYS A 284 2.99 -7.87 28.30
C LYS A 284 2.50 -8.63 27.07
N VAL A 285 3.21 -9.69 26.69
CA VAL A 285 2.94 -10.50 25.49
C VAL A 285 2.99 -11.98 25.84
N GLN A 286 2.07 -12.76 25.29
CA GLN A 286 2.08 -14.22 25.41
C GLN A 286 2.87 -14.84 24.25
N SER A 287 3.70 -15.84 24.53
CA SER A 287 4.39 -16.59 23.49
C SER A 287 3.52 -17.74 22.99
N VAL A 288 3.49 -17.97 21.67
CA VAL A 288 2.82 -19.09 21.03
C VAL A 288 3.77 -19.80 20.06
N LEU A 289 3.61 -21.11 19.93
CA LEU A 289 4.42 -21.92 19.02
C LEU A 289 4.05 -21.63 17.55
N LYS A 290 5.05 -21.67 16.68
CA LYS A 290 4.84 -21.76 15.23
C LYS A 290 4.26 -23.13 14.85
N VAL A 291 3.67 -23.23 13.66
CA VAL A 291 3.03 -24.46 13.18
C VAL A 291 3.98 -25.69 13.21
N HIS A 292 5.26 -25.49 12.88
CA HIS A 292 6.26 -26.56 12.85
C HIS A 292 6.94 -26.87 14.21
N GLU A 293 6.68 -26.04 15.25
CA GLU A 293 7.29 -26.19 16.58
C GLU A 293 6.49 -27.11 17.52
N GLY A 294 5.23 -27.43 17.17
CA GLY A 294 4.40 -28.31 17.98
C GLY A 294 2.96 -27.83 18.17
N ARG A 295 2.26 -28.37 19.19
CA ARG A 295 0.89 -28.00 19.53
C ARG A 295 0.74 -27.78 21.05
N PRO A 296 -0.21 -26.89 21.49
CA PRO A 296 -1.02 -26.01 20.66
C PRO A 296 -0.18 -24.89 20.01
N ASN A 297 -0.47 -24.56 18.77
CA ASN A 297 0.23 -23.52 18.00
C ASN A 297 -0.72 -22.45 17.51
N ILE A 298 -0.19 -21.48 16.76
CA ILE A 298 -0.96 -20.34 16.28
C ILE A 298 -2.11 -20.76 15.33
N GLU A 299 -1.94 -21.79 14.52
CA GLU A 299 -3.01 -22.30 13.65
C GLU A 299 -4.19 -22.84 14.50
N ASP A 300 -3.90 -23.54 15.59
CA ASP A 300 -4.92 -24.02 16.52
C ASP A 300 -5.69 -22.84 17.18
N GLN A 301 -4.99 -21.75 17.52
CA GLN A 301 -5.63 -20.54 18.07
C GLN A 301 -6.52 -19.83 17.05
N ILE A 302 -6.08 -19.71 15.80
CA ILE A 302 -6.88 -19.12 14.70
C ILE A 302 -8.13 -19.96 14.49
N ARG A 303 -7.99 -21.29 14.35
CA ARG A 303 -9.10 -22.22 14.13
C ARG A 303 -10.13 -22.22 15.27
N SER A 304 -9.71 -21.96 16.48
CA SER A 304 -10.60 -21.87 17.66
C SER A 304 -11.12 -20.47 17.95
N ASN A 305 -10.95 -19.54 17.01
CA ASN A 305 -11.37 -18.13 17.10
C ASN A 305 -10.79 -17.39 18.34
N GLN A 306 -9.57 -17.73 18.74
CA GLN A 306 -8.86 -17.07 19.85
C GLN A 306 -8.05 -15.87 19.36
N VAL A 307 -7.85 -15.70 18.04
CA VAL A 307 -7.13 -14.60 17.41
C VAL A 307 -8.07 -13.88 16.47
N GLN A 308 -8.15 -12.54 16.59
CA GLN A 308 -9.03 -11.70 15.79
C GLN A 308 -8.28 -10.84 14.75
N LEU A 309 -6.96 -10.70 14.88
CA LEU A 309 -6.13 -9.99 13.89
C LEU A 309 -4.75 -10.65 13.83
N VAL A 310 -4.24 -10.83 12.63
CA VAL A 310 -2.88 -11.32 12.36
C VAL A 310 -2.05 -10.20 11.75
N ILE A 311 -0.90 -9.89 12.36
CA ILE A 311 0.14 -9.05 11.78
C ILE A 311 1.37 -9.95 11.59
N ASN A 312 1.61 -10.30 10.32
CA ASN A 312 2.72 -11.17 9.94
C ASN A 312 3.50 -10.54 8.78
N THR A 313 4.69 -10.01 9.09
CA THR A 313 5.54 -9.31 8.13
C THR A 313 6.78 -10.14 7.78
N PRO A 314 6.64 -11.15 6.89
CA PRO A 314 7.78 -11.96 6.47
C PRO A 314 8.69 -11.18 5.53
N ILE A 315 10.01 -11.43 5.62
CA ILE A 315 10.99 -10.88 4.71
C ILE A 315 11.78 -12.03 4.08
N GLY A 316 11.87 -12.00 2.75
CA GLY A 316 12.50 -13.06 1.97
C GLY A 316 11.60 -14.29 1.76
N ARG A 317 11.96 -15.08 0.74
CA ARG A 317 11.13 -16.22 0.28
C ARG A 317 10.97 -17.30 1.35
N GLN A 318 12.04 -17.60 2.11
CA GLN A 318 11.99 -18.67 3.10
C GLN A 318 11.02 -18.31 4.24
N ALA A 319 11.11 -17.11 4.82
CA ALA A 319 10.21 -16.66 5.88
C ALA A 319 8.75 -16.60 5.39
N ALA A 320 8.54 -16.12 4.16
CA ALA A 320 7.21 -16.11 3.54
C ALA A 320 6.68 -17.54 3.37
N HIS A 321 7.52 -18.50 2.95
CA HIS A 321 7.13 -19.91 2.79
C HIS A 321 6.78 -20.56 4.13
N ASP A 322 7.61 -20.35 5.15
CA ASP A 322 7.43 -20.97 6.48
C ASP A 322 6.15 -20.50 7.17
N ASP A 323 5.77 -19.22 6.97
CA ASP A 323 4.57 -18.64 7.56
C ASP A 323 3.31 -18.74 6.66
N LYS A 324 3.40 -19.36 5.48
CA LYS A 324 2.28 -19.50 4.53
C LYS A 324 1.08 -20.20 5.16
N TYR A 325 1.31 -21.25 5.95
CA TYR A 325 0.23 -22.00 6.59
C TYR A 325 -0.57 -21.14 7.58
N LEU A 326 0.12 -20.28 8.33
CA LEU A 326 -0.50 -19.32 9.22
C LEU A 326 -1.43 -18.36 8.47
N ARG A 327 -0.93 -17.73 7.41
CA ARG A 327 -1.72 -16.79 6.60
C ARG A 327 -2.88 -17.48 5.90
N ARG A 328 -2.67 -18.72 5.47
CA ARG A 328 -3.75 -19.52 4.88
C ARG A 328 -4.84 -19.84 5.91
N ALA A 329 -4.47 -20.22 7.12
CA ALA A 329 -5.43 -20.45 8.21
C ALA A 329 -6.22 -19.16 8.51
N ALA A 330 -5.54 -18.03 8.63
CA ALA A 330 -6.21 -16.74 8.85
C ALA A 330 -7.23 -16.43 7.74
N LEU A 331 -6.86 -16.63 6.47
CA LEU A 331 -7.75 -16.45 5.33
C LEU A 331 -8.97 -17.39 5.36
N ASP A 332 -8.75 -18.67 5.66
CA ASP A 332 -9.82 -19.70 5.68
C ASP A 332 -10.81 -19.45 6.84
N TYR A 333 -10.35 -18.89 7.95
CA TYR A 333 -11.19 -18.57 9.12
C TYR A 333 -11.62 -17.10 9.17
N ALA A 334 -11.41 -16.34 8.08
CA ALA A 334 -11.80 -14.95 7.94
C ALA A 334 -11.22 -14.03 9.03
N VAL A 335 -9.98 -14.29 9.46
CA VAL A 335 -9.21 -13.41 10.34
C VAL A 335 -8.43 -12.41 9.49
N PRO A 336 -8.65 -11.09 9.65
CA PRO A 336 -7.91 -10.07 8.93
C PRO A 336 -6.40 -10.24 9.11
N THR A 337 -5.66 -10.07 8.02
CA THR A 337 -4.21 -10.30 8.01
C THR A 337 -3.48 -9.13 7.37
N VAL A 338 -2.58 -8.51 8.12
CA VAL A 338 -1.72 -7.42 7.68
C VAL A 338 -0.30 -7.94 7.49
N THR A 339 0.28 -7.68 6.31
CA THR A 339 1.60 -8.23 5.93
C THR A 339 2.73 -7.21 5.89
N THR A 340 2.46 -5.95 6.26
CA THR A 340 3.44 -4.86 6.31
C THR A 340 3.35 -4.08 7.63
N LEU A 341 4.47 -3.48 8.07
CA LEU A 341 4.45 -2.61 9.26
C LEU A 341 3.67 -1.31 9.02
N ALA A 342 3.69 -0.80 7.80
CA ALA A 342 2.93 0.40 7.44
C ALA A 342 1.42 0.12 7.49
N GLY A 343 0.96 -0.99 6.89
CA GLY A 343 -0.42 -1.47 7.02
C GLY A 343 -0.82 -1.73 8.47
N ALA A 344 0.10 -2.27 9.30
CA ALA A 344 -0.17 -2.48 10.73
C ALA A 344 -0.38 -1.16 11.49
N ARG A 345 0.37 -0.10 11.18
CA ARG A 345 0.13 1.25 11.73
C ARG A 345 -1.23 1.78 11.30
N ALA A 346 -1.57 1.68 10.01
CA ALA A 346 -2.85 2.11 9.48
C ALA A 346 -4.03 1.35 10.14
N ALA A 347 -3.90 0.03 10.30
CA ALA A 347 -4.89 -0.79 10.99
C ALA A 347 -5.09 -0.38 12.46
N VAL A 348 -4.00 -0.06 13.18
CA VAL A 348 -4.08 0.43 14.57
C VAL A 348 -4.78 1.78 14.65
N GLU A 349 -4.51 2.72 13.73
CA GLU A 349 -5.22 4.00 13.65
C GLU A 349 -6.70 3.80 13.33
N ALA A 350 -7.02 2.88 12.43
CA ALA A 350 -8.40 2.53 12.10
C ALA A 350 -9.15 1.91 13.30
N ILE A 351 -8.52 0.99 14.02
CA ILE A 351 -9.09 0.38 15.23
C ILE A 351 -9.33 1.46 16.29
N SER A 352 -8.38 2.37 16.49
CA SER A 352 -8.54 3.49 17.42
C SER A 352 -9.73 4.38 17.03
N ALA A 353 -9.90 4.69 15.75
CA ALA A 353 -11.02 5.47 15.25
C ALA A 353 -12.36 4.74 15.44
N LEU A 354 -12.41 3.43 15.15
CA LEU A 354 -13.62 2.60 15.35
C LEU A 354 -14.04 2.48 16.81
N GLN A 355 -13.09 2.45 17.75
CA GLN A 355 -13.42 2.43 19.19
C GLN A 355 -13.97 3.76 19.67
N GLN A 356 -13.49 4.90 19.11
CA GLN A 356 -13.98 6.24 19.43
C GLN A 356 -15.36 6.51 18.80
N GLU A 357 -15.55 6.09 17.56
CA GLU A 357 -16.78 6.25 16.80
C GLU A 357 -17.23 4.91 16.20
N PRO A 358 -17.96 4.07 16.96
CA PRO A 358 -18.37 2.74 16.51
C PRO A 358 -19.37 2.72 15.36
N ARG A 359 -20.00 3.87 15.06
CA ARG A 359 -20.99 3.99 13.98
C ARG A 359 -20.34 4.59 12.75
N LEU A 360 -20.29 3.81 11.68
CA LEU A 360 -19.83 4.30 10.39
C LEU A 360 -20.85 5.24 9.78
N SER A 361 -20.46 6.49 9.53
CA SER A 361 -21.24 7.43 8.73
C SER A 361 -21.16 7.04 7.25
N ILE A 362 -22.30 7.01 6.56
CA ILE A 362 -22.36 6.73 5.12
C ILE A 362 -22.94 7.97 4.45
N HIS A 363 -22.23 8.49 3.45
CA HIS A 363 -22.64 9.66 2.68
C HIS A 363 -22.74 9.29 1.20
N ALA A 364 -23.73 9.86 0.51
CA ALA A 364 -23.76 9.78 -0.94
C ALA A 364 -22.56 10.55 -1.51
N LEU A 365 -21.93 10.03 -2.56
CA LEU A 365 -20.77 10.68 -3.18
C LEU A 365 -21.11 12.10 -3.68
N GLN A 366 -22.36 12.30 -4.14
CA GLN A 366 -22.88 13.59 -4.56
C GLN A 366 -22.90 14.63 -3.43
N ASP A 367 -23.23 14.19 -2.20
CA ASP A 367 -23.25 15.06 -1.02
C ASP A 367 -21.81 15.44 -0.62
N VAL A 368 -20.87 14.49 -0.68
CA VAL A 368 -19.44 14.74 -0.45
C VAL A 368 -18.91 15.78 -1.45
N HIS A 369 -19.26 15.66 -2.73
CA HIS A 369 -18.86 16.65 -3.75
C HIS A 369 -19.52 18.02 -3.57
N ALA A 370 -20.70 18.07 -2.97
CA ALA A 370 -21.38 19.33 -2.67
C ALA A 370 -20.69 20.15 -1.55
N MET A 371 -19.89 19.49 -0.68
CA MET A 371 -19.09 20.15 0.37
C MET A 371 -17.98 21.05 -0.21
N GLN A 372 -17.63 20.89 -1.49
CA GLN A 372 -16.59 21.67 -2.18
C GLN A 372 -17.12 22.92 -2.89
N ARG A 373 -18.44 23.08 -3.00
CA ARG A 373 -19.11 24.20 -3.69
C ARG A 373 -19.52 25.28 -2.69
#